data_7dbf94cd3850f8816da137b3ea42b67c
#
_entry.id   7dbf94cd3850f8816da137b3ea42b67c
#
_cell.length_a   1.000
_cell.length_b   1.000
_cell.length_c   1.000
_cell.angle_alpha   90.00
_cell.angle_beta   90.00
_cell.angle_gamma   90.00
#
_symmetry.space_group_name_H-M   'P 1'
#
loop_
_entity.id
_entity.type
_entity.pdbx_description
1 polymer ?
#
loop_
_entity_poly.entity_id
_entity_poly.type
_entity_poly.pdbx_seq_one_letter_code
_entity_poly.pdbx_strand_id
1 'polypeptide(L)'
;MSITKKLVPSAAVAALFTFVATSAFAQDAGNGGSNLNDVKAYAAIGAGFAIGLAALGGGLGQGRAAAAALEGISRNPGAAARIQTPMIVGLALIESLVLFAFLIAFFLRNIAQG
;
A
#
# COMPACT_ATOMS: atom_id res chain seq x y z
N MET A 1 -24.65 1.82 -18.39
CA MET A 1 -23.86 1.31 -17.26
C MET A 1 -23.52 2.50 -16.37
N SER A 2 -24.13 2.54 -15.20
CA SER A 2 -24.32 3.75 -14.37
C SER A 2 -23.00 4.35 -13.86
N ILE A 3 -22.85 5.66 -13.99
CA ILE A 3 -21.77 6.51 -13.47
C ILE A 3 -21.56 6.31 -11.94
N THR A 4 -22.63 5.94 -11.24
CA THR A 4 -22.61 5.64 -9.80
C THR A 4 -21.71 4.46 -9.41
N LYS A 5 -21.52 3.45 -10.26
CA LYS A 5 -20.61 2.31 -9.96
C LYS A 5 -19.13 2.66 -10.02
N LYS A 6 -18.75 3.74 -10.70
CA LYS A 6 -17.35 4.21 -10.79
C LYS A 6 -16.98 5.24 -9.70
N LEU A 7 -17.98 5.91 -9.13
CA LEU A 7 -17.77 6.95 -8.13
C LEU A 7 -17.56 6.40 -6.72
N VAL A 8 -18.13 5.23 -6.41
CA VAL A 8 -18.02 4.64 -5.06
C VAL A 8 -16.57 4.31 -4.65
N PRO A 9 -15.74 3.66 -5.51
CA PRO A 9 -14.36 3.37 -5.11
C PRO A 9 -13.49 4.62 -5.01
N SER A 10 -13.72 5.65 -5.85
CA SER A 10 -12.96 6.90 -5.78
C SER A 10 -13.34 7.74 -4.57
N ALA A 11 -14.62 7.75 -4.18
CA ALA A 11 -15.10 8.43 -2.98
C ALA A 11 -14.56 7.77 -1.70
N ALA A 12 -14.49 6.43 -1.66
CA ALA A 12 -13.93 5.69 -0.54
C ALA A 12 -12.41 5.95 -0.38
N VAL A 13 -11.68 6.01 -1.49
CA VAL A 13 -10.24 6.35 -1.48
C VAL A 13 -10.05 7.82 -1.06
N ALA A 14 -10.83 8.74 -1.58
CA ALA A 14 -10.79 10.15 -1.18
C ALA A 14 -11.14 10.33 0.31
N ALA A 15 -12.13 9.61 0.83
CA ALA A 15 -12.50 9.64 2.25
C ALA A 15 -11.38 9.08 3.15
N LEU A 16 -10.68 8.03 2.71
CA LEU A 16 -9.50 7.50 3.41
C LEU A 16 -8.35 8.52 3.44
N PHE A 17 -8.07 9.18 2.31
CA PHE A 17 -7.04 10.22 2.23
C PHE A 17 -7.38 11.44 3.08
N THR A 18 -8.64 11.90 3.06
CA THR A 18 -9.08 13.01 3.92
C THR A 18 -9.06 12.62 5.39
N PHE A 19 -9.44 11.41 5.75
CA PHE A 19 -9.37 10.95 7.13
C PHE A 19 -7.94 10.90 7.66
N VAL A 20 -7.00 10.37 6.86
CA VAL A 20 -5.57 10.34 7.21
C VAL A 20 -4.99 11.75 7.28
N ALA A 21 -5.33 12.62 6.33
CA ALA A 21 -4.86 14.01 6.32
C ALA A 21 -5.43 14.80 7.51
N THR A 22 -6.71 14.69 7.81
CA THR A 22 -7.32 15.42 8.95
C THR A 22 -6.79 14.93 10.29
N SER A 23 -6.52 13.63 10.45
CA SER A 23 -5.90 13.15 11.69
C SER A 23 -4.45 13.62 11.85
N ALA A 24 -3.72 13.81 10.74
CA ALA A 24 -2.36 14.37 10.78
C ALA A 24 -2.33 15.87 11.11
N PHE A 25 -3.35 16.65 10.68
CA PHE A 25 -3.42 18.10 10.90
C PHE A 25 -4.27 18.51 12.11
N ALA A 26 -5.16 17.66 12.62
CA ALA A 26 -6.04 17.98 13.76
C ALA A 26 -5.28 18.18 15.08
N GLN A 27 -4.01 17.87 15.11
CA GLN A 27 -3.18 17.91 16.30
C GLN A 27 -2.50 19.24 16.57
N ASP A 28 -2.39 20.09 15.56
CA ASP A 28 -1.82 21.43 15.72
C ASP A 28 -2.83 22.42 16.38
N ALA A 29 -4.09 22.00 16.55
CA ALA A 29 -5.16 22.81 17.12
C ALA A 29 -5.33 22.67 18.64
N GLY A 30 -4.57 21.80 19.29
CA GLY A 30 -4.63 21.54 20.75
C GLY A 30 -3.35 21.95 21.44
N ASN A 31 -3.33 23.12 21.95
CA ASN A 31 -2.55 23.75 23.02
C ASN A 31 -1.61 22.85 23.86
N GLY A 32 -0.61 22.28 23.25
CA GLY A 32 0.43 21.53 23.96
C GLY A 32 1.45 21.07 22.93
N GLY A 33 2.68 21.55 23.06
CA GLY A 33 3.77 21.04 22.24
C GLY A 33 3.74 19.51 22.21
N SER A 34 3.86 18.90 21.01
CA SER A 34 3.90 17.46 20.85
C SER A 34 4.94 16.88 21.81
N ASN A 35 4.52 16.02 22.72
CA ASN A 35 5.43 15.35 23.62
C ASN A 35 5.97 14.06 22.97
N LEU A 36 6.99 13.47 23.54
CA LEU A 36 7.61 12.24 23.01
C LEU A 36 6.60 11.08 22.85
N ASN A 37 5.57 11.02 23.68
CA ASN A 37 4.54 9.98 23.60
C ASN A 37 3.66 10.17 22.37
N ASP A 38 3.36 11.42 22.00
CA ASP A 38 2.59 11.73 20.81
C ASP A 38 3.38 11.35 19.56
N VAL A 39 4.67 11.72 19.51
CA VAL A 39 5.57 11.33 18.41
C VAL A 39 5.62 9.81 18.26
N LYS A 40 5.75 9.08 19.36
CA LYS A 40 5.75 7.61 19.36
C LYS A 40 4.43 7.03 18.86
N ALA A 41 3.31 7.56 19.31
CA ALA A 41 1.99 7.12 18.87
C ALA A 41 1.79 7.31 17.35
N TYR A 42 2.19 8.48 16.82
CA TYR A 42 2.09 8.73 15.37
C TYR A 42 3.05 7.90 14.55
N ALA A 43 4.26 7.69 15.03
CA ALA A 43 5.21 6.82 14.37
C ALA A 43 4.68 5.38 14.29
N ALA A 44 4.05 4.88 15.34
CA ALA A 44 3.43 3.55 15.35
C ALA A 44 2.26 3.44 14.35
N ILE A 45 1.38 4.42 14.34
CA ILE A 45 0.25 4.48 13.40
C ILE A 45 0.78 4.58 11.96
N GLY A 46 1.74 5.48 11.72
CA GLY A 46 2.38 5.65 10.42
C GLY A 46 3.03 4.36 9.90
N ALA A 47 3.71 3.63 10.77
CA ALA A 47 4.32 2.34 10.43
C ALA A 47 3.25 1.31 10.03
N GLY A 48 2.15 1.21 10.79
CA GLY A 48 1.04 0.30 10.48
C GLY A 48 0.38 0.62 9.13
N PHE A 49 0.12 1.91 8.85
CA PHE A 49 -0.44 2.34 7.58
C PHE A 49 0.50 2.11 6.41
N ALA A 50 1.78 2.43 6.57
CA ALA A 50 2.78 2.26 5.51
C ALA A 50 2.85 0.81 5.03
N ILE A 51 3.01 -0.14 5.93
CA ILE A 51 3.09 -1.55 5.56
C ILE A 51 1.74 -2.13 5.14
N GLY A 52 0.64 -1.72 5.80
CA GLY A 52 -0.70 -2.20 5.48
C GLY A 52 -1.13 -1.84 4.06
N LEU A 53 -0.95 -0.58 3.66
CA LEU A 53 -1.27 -0.11 2.31
C LEU A 53 -0.33 -0.71 1.26
N ALA A 54 0.96 -0.84 1.56
CA ALA A 54 1.92 -1.46 0.66
C ALA A 54 1.60 -2.94 0.43
N ALA A 55 1.29 -3.70 1.47
CA ALA A 55 0.91 -5.11 1.36
C ALA A 55 -0.39 -5.29 0.57
N LEU A 56 -1.40 -4.44 0.82
CA LEU A 56 -2.65 -4.44 0.05
C LEU A 56 -2.39 -4.14 -1.43
N GLY A 57 -1.68 -3.05 -1.73
CA GLY A 57 -1.38 -2.62 -3.10
C GLY A 57 -0.51 -3.65 -3.83
N GLY A 58 0.53 -4.16 -3.16
CA GLY A 58 1.41 -5.20 -3.70
C GLY A 58 0.64 -6.50 -3.98
N GLY A 59 -0.16 -6.99 -3.03
CA GLY A 59 -0.95 -8.21 -3.22
C GLY A 59 -1.96 -8.10 -4.36
N LEU A 60 -2.67 -6.97 -4.47
CA LEU A 60 -3.58 -6.72 -5.60
C LEU A 60 -2.83 -6.63 -6.93
N GLY A 61 -1.68 -5.97 -6.96
CA GLY A 61 -0.83 -5.86 -8.15
C GLY A 61 -0.31 -7.22 -8.60
N GLN A 62 0.25 -8.00 -7.68
CA GLN A 62 0.73 -9.35 -7.94
C GLN A 62 -0.37 -10.29 -8.40
N GLY A 63 -1.54 -10.26 -7.74
CA GLY A 63 -2.69 -11.07 -8.11
C GLY A 63 -3.16 -10.79 -9.53
N ARG A 64 -3.24 -9.52 -9.95
CA ARG A 64 -3.61 -9.14 -11.32
C ARG A 64 -2.56 -9.53 -12.35
N ALA A 65 -1.28 -9.33 -12.05
CA ALA A 65 -0.19 -9.70 -12.94
C ALA A 65 -0.13 -11.22 -13.15
N ALA A 66 -0.26 -12.00 -12.08
CA ALA A 66 -0.30 -13.45 -12.15
C ALA A 66 -1.52 -13.96 -12.93
N ALA A 67 -2.71 -13.42 -12.67
CA ALA A 67 -3.94 -13.80 -13.36
C ALA A 67 -3.82 -13.55 -14.87
N ALA A 68 -3.35 -12.36 -15.27
CA ALA A 68 -3.17 -12.02 -16.69
C ALA A 68 -2.13 -12.93 -17.38
N ALA A 69 -1.03 -13.26 -16.70
CA ALA A 69 -0.01 -14.15 -17.23
C ALA A 69 -0.54 -15.58 -17.42
N LEU A 70 -1.23 -16.11 -16.41
CA LEU A 70 -1.81 -17.45 -16.47
C LEU A 70 -2.92 -17.55 -17.55
N GLU A 71 -3.73 -16.51 -17.71
CA GLU A 71 -4.71 -16.44 -18.79
C GLU A 71 -4.01 -16.43 -20.17
N GLY A 72 -2.92 -15.67 -20.31
CA GLY A 72 -2.13 -15.66 -21.54
C GLY A 72 -1.53 -17.03 -21.88
N ILE A 73 -1.03 -17.74 -20.89
CA ILE A 73 -0.48 -19.10 -21.03
C ILE A 73 -1.59 -20.09 -21.40
N SER A 74 -2.76 -20.00 -20.77
CA SER A 74 -3.89 -20.89 -21.07
C SER A 74 -4.40 -20.75 -22.50
N ARG A 75 -4.37 -19.54 -23.05
CA ARG A 75 -4.78 -19.26 -24.44
C ARG A 75 -3.70 -19.69 -25.45
N ASN A 76 -2.43 -19.63 -25.07
CA ASN A 76 -1.30 -20.02 -25.93
C ASN A 76 -0.21 -20.70 -25.09
N PRO A 77 -0.32 -22.01 -24.86
CA PRO A 77 0.67 -22.76 -24.08
C PRO A 77 2.11 -22.67 -24.64
N GLY A 78 2.27 -22.50 -25.95
CA GLY A 78 3.58 -22.32 -26.57
C GLY A 78 4.29 -21.01 -26.21
N ALA A 79 3.55 -20.02 -25.67
CA ALA A 79 4.11 -18.77 -25.21
C ALA A 79 4.52 -18.79 -23.72
N ALA A 80 4.31 -19.89 -23.00
CA ALA A 80 4.52 -19.99 -21.56
C ALA A 80 5.89 -19.48 -21.10
N ALA A 81 6.97 -19.94 -21.74
CA ALA A 81 8.33 -19.54 -21.40
C ALA A 81 8.58 -18.03 -21.57
N ARG A 82 7.95 -17.39 -22.57
CA ARG A 82 8.09 -15.95 -22.83
C ARG A 82 7.24 -15.08 -21.90
N ILE A 83 6.15 -15.62 -21.36
CA ILE A 83 5.27 -14.93 -20.41
C ILE A 83 5.78 -15.08 -18.97
N GLN A 84 6.27 -16.25 -18.61
CA GLN A 84 6.71 -16.57 -17.26
C GLN A 84 7.86 -15.69 -16.78
N THR A 85 8.85 -15.45 -17.59
CA THR A 85 10.02 -14.64 -17.20
C THR A 85 9.64 -13.19 -16.86
N PRO A 86 8.97 -12.41 -17.74
CA PRO A 86 8.57 -11.06 -17.39
C PRO A 86 7.55 -11.02 -16.25
N MET A 87 6.70 -12.04 -16.09
CA MET A 87 5.80 -12.15 -14.94
C MET A 87 6.59 -12.23 -13.64
N ILE A 88 7.57 -13.15 -13.53
CA ILE A 88 8.38 -13.31 -12.31
C ILE A 88 9.14 -12.01 -11.99
N VAL A 89 9.73 -11.37 -13.00
CA VAL A 89 10.43 -10.10 -12.82
C VAL A 89 9.46 -9.01 -12.32
N GLY A 90 8.27 -8.93 -12.91
CA GLY A 90 7.24 -7.98 -12.47
C GLY A 90 6.79 -8.21 -11.04
N LEU A 91 6.57 -9.48 -10.65
CA LEU A 91 6.23 -9.83 -9.27
C LEU A 91 7.35 -9.45 -8.29
N ALA A 92 8.62 -9.72 -8.65
CA ALA A 92 9.77 -9.36 -7.83
C ALA A 92 9.92 -7.84 -7.63
N LEU A 93 9.64 -7.04 -8.68
CA LEU A 93 9.65 -5.58 -8.59
C LEU A 93 8.54 -5.05 -7.68
N ILE A 94 7.33 -5.62 -7.75
CA ILE A 94 6.23 -5.28 -6.86
C ILE A 94 6.62 -5.63 -5.42
N GLU A 95 7.19 -6.81 -5.20
CA GLU A 95 7.65 -7.25 -3.88
C GLU A 95 8.72 -6.32 -3.31
N SER A 96 9.66 -5.86 -4.13
CA SER A 96 10.70 -4.93 -3.68
C SER A 96 10.11 -3.61 -3.17
N LEU A 97 9.04 -3.09 -3.78
CA LEU A 97 8.34 -1.90 -3.29
C LEU A 97 7.70 -2.13 -1.91
N VAL A 98 7.12 -3.31 -1.69
CA VAL A 98 6.56 -3.69 -0.39
C VAL A 98 7.67 -3.80 0.67
N LEU A 99 8.84 -4.34 0.30
CA LEU A 99 10.00 -4.40 1.19
C LEU A 99 10.54 -3.01 1.56
N PHE A 100 10.54 -2.06 0.64
CA PHE A 100 10.88 -0.66 0.97
C PHE A 100 9.89 -0.05 1.96
N ALA A 101 8.60 -0.29 1.77
CA ALA A 101 7.58 0.18 2.72
C ALA A 101 7.74 -0.49 4.08
N PHE A 102 8.08 -1.79 4.11
CA PHE A 102 8.41 -2.50 5.34
C PHE A 102 9.62 -1.87 6.05
N LEU A 103 10.68 -1.54 5.32
CA LEU A 103 11.86 -0.90 5.87
C LEU A 103 11.53 0.46 6.52
N ILE A 104 10.73 1.28 5.84
CA ILE A 104 10.25 2.56 6.38
C ILE A 104 9.41 2.33 7.64
N ALA A 105 8.50 1.37 7.62
CA ALA A 105 7.66 1.02 8.77
C ALA A 105 8.51 0.53 9.95
N PHE A 106 9.56 -0.23 9.68
CA PHE A 106 10.51 -0.70 10.70
C PHE A 106 11.26 0.46 11.38
N PHE A 107 11.73 1.45 10.62
CA PHE A 107 12.36 2.64 11.19
C PHE A 107 11.37 3.49 12.01
N LEU A 108 10.15 3.67 11.51
CA LEU A 108 9.11 4.38 12.27
C LEU A 108 8.74 3.66 13.57
N ARG A 109 8.68 2.32 13.55
CA ARG A 109 8.47 1.53 14.76
C ARG A 109 9.60 1.73 15.77
N ASN A 110 10.85 1.81 15.34
CA ASN A 110 11.98 2.05 16.25
C ASN A 110 11.86 3.42 16.92
N ILE A 111 11.43 4.46 16.22
CA ILE A 111 11.13 5.77 16.80
C ILE A 111 10.01 5.66 17.85
N ALA A 112 9.00 4.84 17.58
CA ALA A 112 7.88 4.62 18.49
C ALA A 112 8.30 3.91 19.80
N GLN A 113 9.38 3.12 19.78
CA GLN A 113 9.87 2.35 20.93
C GLN A 113 10.97 3.06 21.73
N GLY A 114 11.74 3.97 21.12
CA GLY A 114 12.82 4.77 21.74
C GLY A 114 12.28 5.89 22.57
#